data_8c2021f60e91bd981d908c3f793085fc
#
_entry.id   8c2021f60e91bd981d908c3f793085fc
#
_cell.length_a   1.000
_cell.length_b   1.000
_cell.length_c   1.000
_cell.angle_alpha   90.00
_cell.angle_beta   90.00
_cell.angle_gamma   90.00
#
_symmetry.space_group_name_H-M   'P 1'
#
loop_
_entity.id
_entity.type
_entity.pdbx_description
1 polymer ?
#
loop_
_entity_poly.entity_id
_entity_poly.type
_entity_poly.pdbx_seq_one_letter_code
_entity_poly.pdbx_strand_id
1 'polypeptide(L)'
;MVERKNINRGFKKLRVWQDSVSLYVLACKIFSVFPFELKKVAANSIDAAHSIPRNISEGYCRRSLKEYLNNLNIALGSCGEFHSCYESCR
;
A
#
# COMPACT_ATOMS: atom_id res chain seq x y z
N MET A 1 -3.47 -27.89 -1.57
CA MET A 1 -3.40 -26.95 -2.69
C MET A 1 -4.61 -26.06 -2.78
N VAL A 2 -5.78 -26.61 -2.48
CA VAL A 2 -7.01 -25.79 -2.38
C VAL A 2 -6.86 -24.72 -1.34
N GLU A 3 -6.23 -25.04 -0.20
CA GLU A 3 -5.96 -24.09 0.88
C GLU A 3 -5.10 -22.92 0.41
N ARG A 4 -4.12 -23.21 -0.47
CA ARG A 4 -3.22 -22.17 -0.96
C ARG A 4 -3.96 -21.13 -1.81
N LYS A 5 -4.93 -21.57 -2.62
CA LYS A 5 -5.76 -20.66 -3.40
C LYS A 5 -6.59 -19.77 -2.48
N ASN A 6 -7.14 -20.34 -1.41
CA ASN A 6 -7.92 -19.58 -0.45
C ASN A 6 -7.06 -18.55 0.27
N ILE A 7 -5.84 -18.92 0.62
CA ILE A 7 -4.89 -18.01 1.25
C ILE A 7 -4.60 -16.84 0.31
N ASN A 8 -4.34 -17.12 -0.97
CA ASN A 8 -4.02 -16.09 -1.94
C ASN A 8 -5.15 -15.10 -2.18
N ARG A 9 -6.40 -15.53 -1.94
CA ARG A 9 -7.56 -14.65 -2.10
C ARG A 9 -8.04 -14.05 -0.80
N GLY A 10 -7.63 -14.63 0.32
CA GLY A 10 -8.13 -14.24 1.64
C GLY A 10 -7.82 -12.80 2.01
N PHE A 11 -6.70 -12.25 1.50
CA PHE A 11 -6.33 -10.88 1.84
C PHE A 11 -7.38 -9.86 1.38
N LYS A 12 -8.16 -10.19 0.34
CA LYS A 12 -9.18 -9.29 -0.18
C LYS A 12 -10.31 -9.05 0.82
N LYS A 13 -10.47 -9.93 1.80
CA LYS A 13 -11.46 -9.79 2.87
C LYS A 13 -10.94 -8.96 4.03
N LEU A 14 -9.64 -8.70 4.08
CA LEU A 14 -9.05 -7.89 5.14
C LEU A 14 -9.46 -6.43 4.96
N ARG A 15 -10.02 -5.87 6.02
CA ARG A 15 -10.45 -4.47 5.99
C ARG A 15 -9.26 -3.54 5.77
N VAL A 16 -8.13 -3.85 6.41
CA VAL A 16 -6.93 -3.04 6.26
C VAL A 16 -6.45 -3.02 4.81
N TRP A 17 -6.58 -4.13 4.09
CA TRP A 17 -6.23 -4.17 2.67
C TRP A 17 -7.21 -3.33 1.85
N GLN A 18 -8.51 -3.49 2.10
CA GLN A 18 -9.54 -2.73 1.39
C GLN A 18 -9.36 -1.23 1.59
N ASP A 19 -9.09 -0.81 2.82
CA ASP A 19 -8.85 0.59 3.14
C ASP A 19 -7.58 1.12 2.46
N SER A 20 -6.53 0.30 2.40
CA SER A 20 -5.28 0.72 1.75
C SER A 20 -5.44 0.85 0.24
N VAL A 21 -6.27 0.02 -0.38
CA VAL A 21 -6.57 0.15 -1.82
C VAL A 21 -7.36 1.44 -2.06
N SER A 22 -8.33 1.75 -1.19
CA SER A 22 -9.08 2.99 -1.29
C SER A 22 -8.17 4.20 -1.17
N LEU A 23 -7.22 4.15 -0.26
CA LEU A 23 -6.22 5.20 -0.09
C LEU A 23 -5.38 5.37 -1.36
N TYR A 24 -4.95 4.27 -1.95
CA TYR A 24 -4.18 4.29 -3.18
C TYR A 24 -4.96 4.95 -4.33
N VAL A 25 -6.24 4.57 -4.50
CA VAL A 25 -7.09 5.16 -5.53
C VAL A 25 -7.24 6.65 -5.32
N LEU A 26 -7.45 7.08 -4.08
CA LEU A 26 -7.56 8.49 -3.74
C LEU A 26 -6.25 9.23 -4.01
N ALA A 27 -5.12 8.62 -3.67
CA ALA A 27 -3.81 9.20 -3.92
C ALA A 27 -3.59 9.43 -5.42
N CYS A 28 -3.97 8.46 -6.25
CA CYS A 28 -3.86 8.60 -7.69
C CYS A 28 -4.68 9.78 -8.21
N LYS A 29 -5.88 9.97 -7.67
CA LYS A 29 -6.73 11.09 -8.08
C LYS A 29 -6.14 12.43 -7.67
N ILE A 30 -5.64 12.52 -6.45
CA ILE A 30 -5.11 13.78 -5.91
C ILE A 30 -3.81 14.15 -6.63
N PHE A 31 -2.87 13.21 -6.72
CA PHE A 31 -1.53 13.51 -7.22
C PHE A 31 -1.43 13.52 -8.74
N SER A 32 -2.42 12.98 -9.45
CA SER A 32 -2.42 12.98 -10.91
C SER A 32 -2.61 14.39 -11.51
N VAL A 33 -3.15 15.31 -10.74
CA VAL A 33 -3.40 16.68 -11.21
C VAL A 33 -2.30 17.66 -10.79
N PHE A 34 -1.22 17.15 -10.22
CA PHE A 34 -0.10 17.99 -9.81
C PHE A 34 0.60 18.60 -11.03
N PRO A 35 1.13 19.83 -10.89
CA PRO A 35 1.91 20.46 -11.97
C PRO A 35 3.13 19.64 -12.33
N PHE A 36 3.64 19.85 -13.53
CA PHE A 36 4.82 19.16 -14.03
C PHE A 36 6.01 19.27 -13.08
N GLU A 37 6.20 20.44 -12.47
CA GLU A 37 7.31 20.69 -11.55
C GLU A 37 7.29 19.79 -10.32
N LEU A 38 6.12 19.27 -9.96
CA LEU A 38 5.94 18.39 -8.82
C LEU A 38 5.71 16.94 -9.21
N LYS A 39 5.99 16.60 -10.47
CA LYS A 39 5.75 15.26 -11.00
C LYS A 39 6.49 14.18 -10.21
N LYS A 40 7.72 14.44 -9.85
CA LYS A 40 8.52 13.48 -9.11
C LYS A 40 7.96 13.25 -7.71
N VAL A 41 7.53 14.31 -7.04
CA VAL A 41 6.91 14.20 -5.72
C VAL A 41 5.61 13.41 -5.82
N ALA A 42 4.80 13.71 -6.83
CA ALA A 42 3.54 12.99 -7.06
C ALA A 42 3.81 11.50 -7.31
N ALA A 43 4.79 11.17 -8.16
CA ALA A 43 5.13 9.79 -8.44
C ALA A 43 5.58 9.04 -7.18
N ASN A 44 6.43 9.66 -6.37
CA ASN A 44 6.90 9.06 -5.11
C ASN A 44 5.75 8.84 -4.14
N SER A 45 4.81 9.77 -4.08
CA SER A 45 3.65 9.65 -3.19
C SER A 45 2.73 8.51 -3.62
N ILE A 46 2.50 8.37 -4.92
CA ILE A 46 1.68 7.29 -5.47
C ILE A 46 2.36 5.94 -5.22
N ASP A 47 3.68 5.87 -5.42
CA ASP A 47 4.43 4.64 -5.17
C ASP A 47 4.36 4.22 -3.71
N ALA A 48 4.48 5.17 -2.79
CA ALA A 48 4.37 4.90 -1.36
C ALA A 48 2.97 4.36 -1.03
N ALA A 49 1.93 4.98 -1.57
CA ALA A 49 0.56 4.54 -1.35
C ALA A 49 0.33 3.13 -1.93
N HIS A 50 0.88 2.83 -3.08
CA HIS A 50 0.75 1.51 -3.72
C HIS A 50 1.48 0.43 -2.91
N SER A 51 2.59 0.78 -2.27
CA SER A 51 3.36 -0.15 -1.46
C SER A 51 2.56 -0.73 -0.30
N ILE A 52 1.58 0.01 0.21
CA ILE A 52 0.81 -0.43 1.38
C ILE A 52 -0.03 -1.69 1.06
N PRO A 53 -0.98 -1.65 0.10
CA PRO A 53 -1.77 -2.84 -0.19
C PRO A 53 -0.93 -3.98 -0.76
N ARG A 54 0.13 -3.65 -1.52
CA ARG A 54 1.01 -4.66 -2.08
C ARG A 54 1.69 -5.46 -0.98
N ASN A 55 2.21 -4.80 0.05
CA ASN A 55 2.89 -5.50 1.13
C ASN A 55 1.92 -6.24 2.04
N ILE A 56 0.71 -5.73 2.23
CA ILE A 56 -0.30 -6.45 3.01
C ILE A 56 -0.67 -7.76 2.30
N SER A 57 -0.97 -7.70 1.01
CA SER A 57 -1.37 -8.89 0.25
C SER A 57 -0.21 -9.88 0.13
N GLU A 58 0.99 -9.37 -0.13
CA GLU A 58 2.18 -10.20 -0.27
C GLU A 58 2.49 -10.92 1.03
N GLY A 59 2.44 -10.20 2.15
CA GLY A 59 2.68 -10.79 3.46
C GLY A 59 1.62 -11.81 3.84
N TYR A 60 0.36 -11.54 3.52
CA TYR A 60 -0.72 -12.48 3.82
C TYR A 60 -0.52 -13.81 3.11
N CYS A 61 0.07 -13.78 1.92
CA CYS A 61 0.32 -14.99 1.15
C CYS A 61 1.58 -15.75 1.58
N ARG A 62 2.36 -15.20 2.52
CA ARG A 62 3.53 -15.88 3.06
C ARG A 62 3.11 -17.01 3.97
N ARG A 63 3.99 -18.01 4.10
CA ARG A 63 3.69 -19.20 4.90
C ARG A 63 4.02 -19.05 6.38
N SER A 64 4.90 -18.11 6.72
CA SER A 64 5.31 -17.96 8.11
C SER A 64 4.79 -16.64 8.68
N LEU A 65 4.47 -16.69 9.97
CA LEU A 65 4.04 -15.48 10.69
C LEU A 65 5.13 -14.43 10.67
N LYS A 66 6.39 -14.85 10.77
CA LYS A 66 7.53 -13.93 10.74
C LYS A 66 7.56 -13.13 9.45
N GLU A 67 7.37 -13.80 8.31
CA GLU A 67 7.36 -13.12 7.02
C GLU A 67 6.17 -12.18 6.89
N TYR A 68 5.02 -12.60 7.38
CA TYR A 68 3.82 -11.75 7.37
C TYR A 68 4.06 -10.48 8.18
N LEU A 69 4.58 -10.61 9.39
CA LEU A 69 4.86 -9.46 10.25
C LEU A 69 5.91 -8.54 9.61
N ASN A 70 6.90 -9.11 8.95
CA ASN A 70 7.92 -8.32 8.25
C ASN A 70 7.29 -7.47 7.14
N ASN A 71 6.40 -8.07 6.34
CA ASN A 71 5.70 -7.34 5.27
C ASN A 71 4.76 -6.27 5.85
N LEU A 72 4.12 -6.55 6.99
CA LEU A 72 3.28 -5.54 7.65
C LEU A 72 4.10 -4.37 8.14
N ASN A 73 5.31 -4.61 8.62
CA ASN A 73 6.22 -3.54 9.02
C ASN A 73 6.62 -2.67 7.84
N ILE A 74 6.85 -3.28 6.67
CA ILE A 74 7.15 -2.53 5.45
C ILE A 74 5.94 -1.68 5.06
N ALA A 75 4.74 -2.24 5.15
CA ALA A 75 3.51 -1.50 4.85
C ALA A 75 3.35 -0.31 5.79
N LEU A 76 3.64 -0.49 7.07
CA LEU A 76 3.56 0.57 8.06
C LEU A 76 4.56 1.68 7.74
N GLY A 77 5.79 1.32 7.35
CA GLY A 77 6.79 2.30 6.91
C GLY A 77 6.32 3.08 5.70
N SER A 78 5.65 2.41 4.75
CA SER A 78 5.09 3.06 3.57
C SER A 78 3.98 4.04 3.94
N CYS A 79 3.16 3.72 4.95
CA CYS A 79 2.16 4.65 5.46
C CYS A 79 2.81 5.92 5.98
N GLY A 80 3.89 5.80 6.75
CA GLY A 80 4.62 6.95 7.27
C GLY A 80 5.21 7.79 6.15
N GLU A 81 5.79 7.14 5.14
CA GLU A 81 6.34 7.82 3.98
C GLU A 81 5.27 8.59 3.21
N PHE A 82 4.13 7.94 2.97
CA PHE A 82 3.01 8.59 2.28
C PHE A 82 2.50 9.78 3.07
N HIS A 83 2.36 9.64 4.37
CA HIS A 83 1.90 10.73 5.25
C HIS A 83 2.86 11.92 5.16
N SER A 84 4.17 11.66 5.18
CA SER A 84 5.17 12.72 5.06
C SER A 84 5.07 13.43 3.72
N CYS A 85 4.87 12.69 2.64
CA CYS A 85 4.68 13.28 1.31
C CYS A 85 3.45 14.17 1.27
N TYR A 86 2.35 13.69 1.85
CA TYR A 86 1.10 14.44 1.88
C TYR A 86 1.27 15.75 2.67
N GLU A 87 1.89 15.67 3.83
CA GLU A 87 2.09 16.85 4.68
C GLU A 87 3.02 17.86 4.01
N SER A 88 4.00 17.40 3.25
CA SER A 88 4.92 18.28 2.54
C SER A 88 4.24 19.05 1.40
N CYS A 89 3.17 18.49 0.86
CA CYS A 89 2.44 19.10 -0.26
C CYS A 89 1.24 19.93 0.18
N ARG A 90 0.93 19.92 1.45
CA ARG A 90 -0.22 20.64 2.01
C ARG A 90 0.05 22.11 2.36
#